data_9ca7fb39d5a0244acb07bfc266a0e21f
#
_entry.id   9ca7fb39d5a0244acb07bfc266a0e21f
#
_cell.length_a   1.000
_cell.length_b   1.000
_cell.length_c   1.000
_cell.angle_alpha   90.00
_cell.angle_beta   90.00
_cell.angle_gamma   90.00
#
_symmetry.space_group_name_H-M   'P 1'
#
loop_
_entity.id
_entity.type
_entity.pdbx_description
1 polymer ?
#
loop_
_entity_poly.entity_id
_entity_poly.type
_entity_poly.pdbx_seq_one_letter_code
_entity_poly.pdbx_strand_id
1 'polypeptide(L)'
;VLFCEDIGPLKGMYKVIKRNRFIFINQDLSERMQRIVCAHELGHDQLHRHLAKGKAIKEFMLYDMTTKPEYEANIVASEILLDTDEILEYIYHYDYTSEQISRAMNTDINLVALKIAHLAETGYNLRRIEHRSDFLK
;
A
#
# COMPACT_ATOMS: atom_id res chain seq x y z
N VAL A 1 8.74 -14.97 1.46
CA VAL A 1 7.54 -14.68 0.66
C VAL A 1 7.16 -15.91 -0.14
N LEU A 2 5.90 -16.32 -0.06
CA LEU A 2 5.36 -17.48 -0.76
C LEU A 2 4.18 -17.06 -1.64
N PHE A 3 4.18 -17.50 -2.89
CA PHE A 3 3.07 -17.27 -3.81
C PHE A 3 2.15 -18.47 -3.78
N CYS A 4 0.85 -18.23 -3.61
CA CYS A 4 -0.15 -19.28 -3.42
C CYS A 4 -1.19 -19.27 -4.54
N GLU A 5 -1.59 -20.48 -4.98
CA GLU A 5 -2.65 -20.67 -5.95
C GLU A 5 -3.95 -21.01 -5.21
N ASP A 6 -5.08 -20.75 -5.87
CA ASP A 6 -6.40 -21.20 -5.43
C ASP A 6 -6.80 -20.78 -4.01
N ILE A 7 -6.44 -19.56 -3.63
CA ILE A 7 -6.83 -19.03 -2.31
C ILE A 7 -8.03 -18.09 -2.38
N GLY A 8 -8.78 -18.14 -3.48
CA GLY A 8 -10.04 -17.41 -3.64
C GLY A 8 -9.90 -15.91 -3.50
N PRO A 9 -10.73 -15.26 -2.67
CA PRO A 9 -10.71 -13.80 -2.52
C PRO A 9 -9.57 -13.28 -1.67
N LEU A 10 -8.79 -14.13 -1.02
CA LEU A 10 -7.66 -13.71 -0.19
C LEU A 10 -6.56 -13.15 -1.06
N LYS A 11 -6.16 -11.91 -0.82
CA LYS A 11 -5.08 -11.25 -1.58
C LYS A 11 -3.71 -11.58 -1.03
N GLY A 12 -3.60 -11.63 0.28
CA GLY A 12 -2.36 -11.94 0.98
C GLY A 12 -2.60 -12.26 2.43
N MET A 13 -1.54 -12.68 3.11
CA MET A 13 -1.61 -13.04 4.51
C MET A 13 -0.24 -12.90 5.14
N TYR A 14 -0.21 -12.40 6.36
CA TYR A 14 1.00 -12.37 7.16
C TYR A 14 0.82 -13.26 8.38
N LYS A 15 1.81 -14.11 8.66
CA LYS A 15 1.74 -15.07 9.76
C LYS A 15 3.10 -15.25 10.41
N VAL A 16 3.10 -15.38 11.73
CA VAL A 16 4.28 -15.76 12.50
C VAL A 16 4.04 -17.13 13.12
N ILE A 17 4.86 -18.10 12.75
CA ILE A 17 4.81 -19.46 13.29
C ILE A 17 6.10 -19.72 14.02
N LYS A 18 6.03 -19.85 15.35
CA LYS A 18 7.21 -19.91 16.21
C LYS A 18 8.04 -18.65 16.02
N ARG A 19 9.24 -18.74 15.49
CA ARG A 19 10.09 -17.56 15.23
C ARG A 19 10.19 -17.25 13.75
N ASN A 20 9.44 -17.96 12.91
CA ASN A 20 9.49 -17.78 11.47
C ASN A 20 8.35 -16.87 11.03
N ARG A 21 8.65 -15.99 10.08
CA ARG A 21 7.71 -15.01 9.54
C ARG A 21 7.41 -15.36 8.09
N PHE A 22 6.12 -15.38 7.76
CA PHE A 22 5.66 -15.78 6.44
C PHE A 22 4.78 -14.70 5.84
N ILE A 23 5.03 -14.39 4.57
CA ILE A 23 4.16 -13.58 3.74
C ILE A 23 3.65 -14.46 2.61
N PHE A 24 2.32 -14.59 2.50
CA PHE A 24 1.66 -15.32 1.43
C PHE A 24 0.98 -14.33 0.50
N ILE A 25 1.17 -14.49 -0.81
CA ILE A 25 0.60 -13.61 -1.82
C ILE A 25 -0.20 -14.45 -2.80
N ASN A 26 -1.41 -13.98 -3.14
CA ASN A 26 -2.24 -14.63 -4.14
C ASN A 26 -1.56 -14.50 -5.51
N GLN A 27 -1.21 -15.64 -6.08
CA GLN A 27 -0.53 -15.71 -7.37
C GLN A 27 -1.41 -15.24 -8.54
N ASP A 28 -2.73 -15.26 -8.37
CA ASP A 28 -3.66 -14.85 -9.43
C ASP A 28 -3.77 -13.34 -9.59
N LEU A 29 -3.20 -12.56 -8.69
CA LEU A 29 -3.15 -11.11 -8.81
C LEU A 29 -2.17 -10.69 -9.91
N SER A 30 -2.41 -9.50 -10.53
CA SER A 30 -1.43 -8.92 -11.44
C SER A 30 -0.11 -8.66 -10.72
N GLU A 31 0.99 -8.57 -11.46
CA GLU A 31 2.30 -8.25 -10.87
C GLU A 31 2.25 -6.95 -10.07
N ARG A 32 1.56 -5.94 -10.60
CA ARG A 32 1.39 -4.67 -9.90
C ARG A 32 0.74 -4.86 -8.54
N MET A 33 -0.35 -5.62 -8.49
CA MET A 33 -1.06 -5.88 -7.25
C MET A 33 -0.25 -6.79 -6.31
N GLN A 34 0.47 -7.76 -6.84
CA GLN A 34 1.37 -8.60 -6.03
C GLN A 34 2.40 -7.75 -5.30
N ARG A 35 2.99 -6.75 -5.98
CA ARG A 35 3.95 -5.85 -5.35
C ARG A 35 3.32 -5.04 -4.22
N ILE A 36 2.12 -4.54 -4.43
CA ILE A 36 1.41 -3.74 -3.43
C ILE A 36 1.06 -4.60 -2.22
N VAL A 37 0.54 -5.80 -2.44
CA VAL A 37 0.21 -6.74 -1.36
C VAL A 37 1.48 -7.12 -0.60
N CYS A 38 2.56 -7.42 -1.29
CA CYS A 38 3.83 -7.76 -0.65
C CYS A 38 4.31 -6.62 0.26
N ALA A 39 4.28 -5.39 -0.22
CA ALA A 39 4.69 -4.22 0.55
C ALA A 39 3.77 -3.99 1.76
N HIS A 40 2.47 -4.22 1.60
CA HIS A 40 1.50 -4.15 2.69
C HIS A 40 1.82 -5.18 3.79
N GLU A 41 2.07 -6.42 3.38
CA GLU A 41 2.42 -7.48 4.33
C GLU A 41 3.75 -7.22 5.01
N LEU A 42 4.72 -6.60 4.32
CA LEU A 42 5.96 -6.15 4.94
C LEU A 42 5.70 -5.09 6.01
N GLY A 43 4.69 -4.24 5.82
CA GLY A 43 4.25 -3.29 6.83
C GLY A 43 3.81 -4.00 8.12
N HIS A 44 3.02 -5.06 7.98
CA HIS A 44 2.65 -5.88 9.14
C HIS A 44 3.87 -6.54 9.77
N ASP A 45 4.80 -7.01 8.97
CA ASP A 45 6.04 -7.59 9.50
C ASP A 45 6.84 -6.59 10.35
N GLN A 46 6.91 -5.36 9.92
CA GLN A 46 7.67 -4.33 10.62
C GLN A 46 6.97 -3.81 11.88
N LEU A 47 5.66 -3.71 11.85
CA LEU A 47 4.90 -3.02 12.89
C LEU A 47 3.97 -3.91 13.72
N HIS A 48 3.55 -5.05 13.19
CA HIS A 48 2.45 -5.82 13.77
C HIS A 48 2.76 -7.29 14.01
N ARG A 49 4.03 -7.66 14.19
CA ARG A 49 4.41 -9.06 14.45
C ARG A 49 3.67 -9.66 15.63
N HIS A 50 3.49 -8.88 16.66
CA HIS A 50 2.84 -9.33 17.88
C HIS A 50 1.37 -9.69 17.65
N LEU A 51 0.73 -9.08 16.66
CA LEU A 51 -0.66 -9.38 16.32
C LEU A 51 -0.81 -10.68 15.52
N ALA A 52 0.26 -11.12 14.86
CA ALA A 52 0.23 -12.27 13.96
C ALA A 52 0.68 -13.59 14.61
N LYS A 53 1.09 -13.57 15.88
CA LYS A 53 1.63 -14.74 16.57
C LYS A 53 0.59 -15.83 16.81
N GLY A 54 -0.62 -15.46 17.21
CA GLY A 54 -1.68 -16.41 17.50
C GLY A 54 -2.66 -16.60 16.36
N LYS A 55 -2.73 -15.65 15.45
CA LYS A 55 -3.70 -15.63 14.37
C LYS A 55 -3.10 -14.88 13.18
N ALA A 56 -3.18 -15.47 11.99
CA ALA A 56 -2.72 -14.83 10.77
C ALA A 56 -3.49 -13.55 10.50
N ILE A 57 -2.81 -12.53 9.97
CA ILE A 57 -3.45 -11.31 9.48
C ILE A 57 -3.77 -11.56 8.01
N LYS A 58 -5.06 -11.62 7.68
CA LYS A 58 -5.56 -11.94 6.33
C LYS A 58 -6.03 -10.67 5.63
N GLU A 59 -5.66 -10.54 4.37
CA GLU A 59 -5.99 -9.38 3.55
C GLU A 59 -6.98 -9.75 2.45
N PHE A 60 -8.22 -9.29 2.59
CA PHE A 60 -9.26 -9.46 1.56
C PHE A 60 -9.54 -8.18 0.79
N MET A 61 -9.38 -7.03 1.44
CA MET A 61 -9.58 -5.70 0.85
C MET A 61 -8.35 -4.86 1.12
N LEU A 62 -7.56 -4.60 0.07
CA LEU A 62 -6.26 -3.96 0.22
C LEU A 62 -6.30 -2.57 0.86
N TYR A 63 -7.31 -1.77 0.54
CA TYR A 63 -7.41 -0.40 1.06
C TYR A 63 -8.45 -0.26 2.19
N ASP A 64 -8.72 -1.36 2.91
CA ASP A 64 -9.52 -1.29 4.12
C ASP A 64 -8.71 -0.58 5.20
N MET A 65 -9.18 0.60 5.61
CA MET A 65 -8.50 1.43 6.60
C MET A 65 -9.32 1.59 7.87
N THR A 66 -10.20 0.61 8.14
CA THR A 66 -11.07 0.65 9.29
C THR A 66 -10.34 0.40 10.61
N THR A 67 -9.16 -0.21 10.55
CA THR A 67 -8.34 -0.44 11.74
C THR A 67 -6.99 0.25 11.60
N LYS A 68 -6.40 0.60 12.75
CA LYS A 68 -5.08 1.23 12.78
C LYS A 68 -3.98 0.36 12.15
N PRO A 69 -3.89 -0.96 12.45
CA PRO A 69 -2.88 -1.80 11.80
C PRO A 69 -3.00 -1.83 10.28
N GLU A 70 -4.21 -1.89 9.74
CA GLU A 70 -4.41 -1.89 8.29
C GLU A 70 -4.02 -0.55 7.67
N TYR A 71 -4.39 0.55 8.30
CA TYR A 71 -3.96 1.88 7.85
C TYR A 71 -2.44 1.99 7.84
N GLU A 72 -1.79 1.59 8.93
CA GLU A 72 -0.33 1.67 9.05
C GLU A 72 0.38 0.80 8.01
N ALA A 73 -0.12 -0.41 7.75
CA ALA A 73 0.45 -1.28 6.73
C ALA A 73 0.34 -0.67 5.32
N ASN A 74 -0.77 -0.01 5.02
CA ASN A 74 -0.94 0.68 3.74
C ASN A 74 0.01 1.89 3.62
N ILE A 75 0.23 2.63 4.69
CA ILE A 75 1.20 3.73 4.69
C ILE A 75 2.61 3.19 4.41
N VAL A 76 3.01 2.11 5.07
CA VAL A 76 4.32 1.48 4.80
C VAL A 76 4.43 1.05 3.34
N ALA A 77 3.38 0.46 2.78
CA ALA A 77 3.38 0.07 1.37
C ALA A 77 3.61 1.28 0.45
N SER A 78 2.95 2.40 0.72
CA SER A 78 3.14 3.62 -0.06
C SER A 78 4.56 4.17 0.08
N GLU A 79 5.16 4.08 1.26
CA GLU A 79 6.53 4.54 1.50
C GLU A 79 7.56 3.65 0.79
N ILE A 80 7.34 2.34 0.74
CA ILE A 80 8.24 1.41 0.07
C ILE A 80 8.20 1.58 -1.45
N LEU A 81 7.00 1.71 -2.01
CA LEU A 81 6.81 1.63 -3.46
C LEU A 81 6.84 2.99 -4.16
N LEU A 82 6.57 4.08 -3.44
CA LEU A 82 6.46 5.41 -4.04
C LEU A 82 7.46 6.36 -3.39
N ASP A 83 8.51 6.69 -4.13
CA ASP A 83 9.53 7.64 -3.68
C ASP A 83 8.93 9.03 -3.52
N THR A 84 9.15 9.64 -2.36
CA THR A 84 8.60 10.96 -2.04
C THR A 84 9.12 12.04 -2.99
N ASP A 85 10.41 12.06 -3.26
CA ASP A 85 11.00 13.08 -4.13
C ASP A 85 10.48 12.98 -5.56
N GLU A 86 10.30 11.75 -6.05
CA GLU A 86 9.73 11.53 -7.37
C GLU A 86 8.28 12.01 -7.45
N ILE A 87 7.47 11.70 -6.45
CA ILE A 87 6.08 12.17 -6.36
C ILE A 87 6.03 13.69 -6.37
N LEU A 88 6.86 14.34 -5.55
CA LEU A 88 6.89 15.79 -5.46
C LEU A 88 7.32 16.43 -6.77
N GLU A 89 8.24 15.83 -7.49
CA GLU A 89 8.65 16.32 -8.81
C GLU A 89 7.49 16.26 -9.80
N TYR A 90 6.75 15.16 -9.84
CA TYR A 90 5.58 15.04 -10.70
C TYR A 90 4.52 16.10 -10.37
N ILE A 91 4.33 16.41 -9.10
CA ILE A 91 3.34 17.40 -8.67
C ILE A 91 3.80 18.83 -9.00
N TYR A 92 5.00 19.18 -8.61
CA TYR A 92 5.47 20.58 -8.68
C TYR A 92 6.05 20.97 -10.03
N HIS A 93 6.76 20.07 -10.70
CA HIS A 93 7.41 20.37 -11.98
C HIS A 93 6.57 19.99 -13.20
N TYR A 94 5.88 18.85 -13.14
CA TYR A 94 5.12 18.34 -14.28
C TYR A 94 3.63 18.63 -14.16
N ASP A 95 3.17 19.07 -13.00
CA ASP A 95 1.76 19.36 -12.74
C ASP A 95 0.85 18.15 -13.04
N TYR A 96 1.33 16.95 -12.72
CA TYR A 96 0.59 15.72 -12.96
C TYR A 96 -0.57 15.55 -11.99
N THR A 97 -1.66 14.95 -12.50
CA THR A 97 -2.74 14.45 -11.67
C THR A 97 -2.33 13.12 -11.03
N SER A 98 -3.09 12.67 -10.04
CA SER A 98 -2.85 11.36 -9.42
C SER A 98 -2.91 10.23 -10.43
N GLU A 99 -3.80 10.32 -11.43
CA GLU A 99 -3.90 9.33 -12.49
C GLU A 99 -2.62 9.30 -13.33
N GLN A 100 -2.09 10.46 -13.70
CA GLN A 100 -0.86 10.55 -14.48
C GLN A 100 0.34 10.01 -13.68
N ILE A 101 0.40 10.31 -12.37
CA ILE A 101 1.44 9.80 -11.49
C ILE A 101 1.36 8.27 -11.40
N SER A 102 0.16 7.72 -11.25
CA SER A 102 -0.01 6.27 -11.15
C SER A 102 0.49 5.56 -12.41
N ARG A 103 0.24 6.13 -13.57
CA ARG A 103 0.76 5.58 -14.83
C ARG A 103 2.28 5.72 -14.94
N ALA A 104 2.82 6.87 -14.57
CA ALA A 104 4.27 7.10 -14.63
C ALA A 104 5.04 6.16 -13.70
N MET A 105 4.49 5.85 -12.53
CA MET A 105 5.14 4.97 -11.55
C MET A 105 4.69 3.51 -11.64
N ASN A 106 3.84 3.18 -12.62
CA ASN A 106 3.30 1.84 -12.82
C ASN A 106 2.70 1.25 -11.53
N THR A 107 1.81 1.99 -10.92
CA THR A 107 1.18 1.59 -9.66
C THR A 107 -0.33 1.87 -9.68
N ASP A 108 -1.00 1.51 -8.59
CA ASP A 108 -2.43 1.75 -8.42
C ASP A 108 -2.68 3.20 -8.00
N ILE A 109 -3.68 3.82 -8.59
CA ILE A 109 -4.08 5.19 -8.27
C ILE A 109 -4.45 5.35 -6.79
N ASN A 110 -5.02 4.33 -6.17
CA ASN A 110 -5.38 4.38 -4.75
C ASN A 110 -4.14 4.48 -3.85
N LEU A 111 -3.04 3.84 -4.24
CA LEU A 111 -1.79 3.95 -3.50
C LEU A 111 -1.19 5.34 -3.63
N VAL A 112 -1.26 5.93 -4.83
CA VAL A 112 -0.83 7.32 -5.06
C VAL A 112 -1.67 8.28 -4.22
N ALA A 113 -2.99 8.10 -4.21
CA ALA A 113 -3.89 8.92 -3.42
C ALA A 113 -3.55 8.88 -1.93
N LEU A 114 -3.28 7.69 -1.42
CA LEU A 114 -2.89 7.50 -0.02
C LEU A 114 -1.56 8.20 0.28
N LYS A 115 -0.58 8.06 -0.61
CA LYS A 115 0.72 8.71 -0.45
C LYS A 115 0.58 10.23 -0.41
N ILE A 116 -0.21 10.80 -1.33
CA ILE A 116 -0.44 12.24 -1.40
C ILE A 116 -1.15 12.75 -0.13
N ALA A 117 -2.18 12.03 0.33
CA ALA A 117 -2.89 12.39 1.56
C ALA A 117 -1.94 12.37 2.76
N HIS A 118 -1.09 11.37 2.86
CA HIS A 118 -0.13 11.25 3.95
C HIS A 118 0.92 12.39 3.90
N LEU A 119 1.41 12.73 2.71
CA LEU A 119 2.34 13.85 2.55
C LEU A 119 1.69 15.18 2.97
N ALA A 120 0.42 15.39 2.60
CA ALA A 120 -0.32 16.59 3.01
C ALA A 120 -0.45 16.66 4.53
N GLU A 121 -0.73 15.55 5.20
CA GLU A 121 -0.80 15.48 6.66
C GLU A 121 0.54 15.77 7.33
N THR A 122 1.65 15.47 6.67
CA THR A 122 2.99 15.70 7.21
C THR A 122 3.58 17.07 6.84
N GLY A 123 2.78 17.96 6.25
CA GLY A 123 3.13 19.34 6.06
C GLY A 123 3.43 19.82 4.65
N TYR A 124 3.32 18.93 3.65
CA TYR A 124 3.53 19.35 2.27
C TYR A 124 2.30 20.08 1.73
N ASN A 125 2.52 21.13 0.93
CA ASN A 125 1.44 21.89 0.31
C ASN A 125 1.07 21.25 -1.04
N LEU A 126 -0.03 20.49 -1.07
CA LEU A 126 -0.48 19.75 -2.24
C LEU A 126 -1.87 20.17 -2.71
N ARG A 127 -2.27 21.42 -2.47
CA ARG A 127 -3.60 21.92 -2.81
C ARG A 127 -3.98 21.72 -4.27
N ARG A 128 -3.01 21.85 -5.19
CA ARG A 128 -3.27 21.67 -6.62
C ARG A 128 -3.77 20.26 -6.93
N ILE A 129 -3.12 19.26 -6.33
CA ILE A 129 -3.48 17.86 -6.58
C ILE A 129 -4.81 17.52 -5.90
N GLU A 130 -5.08 18.08 -4.73
CA GLU A 130 -6.33 17.88 -4.01
C GLU A 130 -7.53 18.37 -4.84
N HIS A 131 -7.39 19.50 -5.52
CA HIS A 131 -8.44 20.04 -6.39
C HIS A 131 -8.74 19.18 -7.60
N ARG A 132 -7.79 18.34 -8.01
CA ARG A 132 -7.91 17.50 -9.19
C ARG A 132 -8.28 16.07 -8.88
N SER A 133 -8.29 15.68 -7.61
CA SER A 133 -8.46 14.30 -7.19
C SER A 133 -9.73 14.13 -6.39
N ASP A 134 -10.76 13.54 -7.02
CA ASP A 134 -12.04 13.34 -6.37
C ASP A 134 -12.05 12.14 -5.40
N PHE A 135 -11.19 11.18 -5.63
CA PHE A 135 -11.19 9.94 -4.85
C PHE A 135 -10.63 10.10 -3.44
N LEU A 136 -10.09 11.26 -3.09
CA LEU A 136 -9.64 11.58 -1.73
C LEU A 136 -10.76 12.18 -0.86
N LYS A 137 -11.91 12.38 -1.43
CA LYS A 137 -13.03 12.97 -0.70
C LYS A 137 -13.70 11.99 0.24
#